data_effae4118290b6dddb2f4e37b61286d1
#
_entry.id   effae4118290b6dddb2f4e37b61286d1
#
_cell.length_a   1.000
_cell.length_b   1.000
_cell.length_c   1.000
_cell.angle_alpha   90.00
_cell.angle_beta   90.00
_cell.angle_gamma   90.00
#
_symmetry.space_group_name_H-M   'P 1'
#
loop_
_entity.id
_entity.type
_entity.pdbx_description
1 polymer ?
#
loop_
_entity_poly.entity_id
_entity_poly.type
_entity_poly.pdbx_seq_one_letter_code
_entity_poly.pdbx_strand_id
1 'polypeptide(L)'
;MADKQSFAVLGGGVLGMSLAHRLADAGHRVTIFESASELGGLASAWNLNGISWDRHYHVTLLSDSHLRDLLSTLKLDSEMKWVETRTGFYMGGKLYSMSNSVEFLKFPPLSLIGKFRLGATIAYAARVKNWKKLESIPVADWLTKLSGKSVFEKMWRPLLRAKLGENYQHASAAFIWAIIARMYAARRSGLKKEMFGYLPGGYGRFFDRFGELLKSQGVDIQLNSRAKSVTPNGDGSVQVELADGGSRSFDRLIMTLPSKIACDLCPAISDAERAKLNGIRYQGIICASVLLKNPLAGYYVTNLIDSWVPFTAVIEMSALVDCGQFGGDCLVYLPKYVDPTDPMFEQPDEQIRETFVSALEKMYPAFKRSDVVAFQVSRVRRVLAISTLNYSQNLPSMKTSVPGVFIINSAHISNGTLNVNETIQLANTAVKELLADAEATRASLLQETL
;
A
#
# COMPACT_ATOMS: atom_id res chain seq x y z
N MET A 1 -35.69 9.28 -12.00
CA MET A 1 -34.28 8.88 -12.21
C MET A 1 -33.44 9.85 -11.43
N ALA A 2 -32.47 9.39 -10.65
CA ALA A 2 -31.55 10.30 -9.95
C ALA A 2 -30.80 11.13 -11.00
N ASP A 3 -30.72 12.47 -10.82
CA ASP A 3 -29.98 13.33 -11.74
C ASP A 3 -28.51 12.92 -11.77
N LYS A 4 -28.02 12.71 -12.97
CA LYS A 4 -26.72 12.15 -13.28
C LYS A 4 -25.63 13.21 -13.09
N GLN A 5 -25.01 13.25 -11.91
CA GLN A 5 -23.90 14.18 -11.63
C GLN A 5 -22.61 13.73 -12.31
N SER A 6 -21.74 14.70 -12.55
CA SER A 6 -20.39 14.52 -13.09
C SER A 6 -19.35 14.54 -11.98
N PHE A 7 -18.50 13.50 -11.95
CA PHE A 7 -17.41 13.35 -10.98
C PHE A 7 -16.06 13.35 -11.71
N ALA A 8 -15.13 14.18 -11.24
CA ALA A 8 -13.72 14.03 -11.58
C ALA A 8 -13.01 13.24 -10.51
N VAL A 9 -12.15 12.29 -10.89
CA VAL A 9 -11.26 11.54 -10.00
C VAL A 9 -9.82 11.82 -10.40
N LEU A 10 -9.06 12.48 -9.54
CA LEU A 10 -7.63 12.72 -9.76
C LEU A 10 -6.82 11.57 -9.17
N GLY A 11 -6.23 10.77 -10.06
CA GLY A 11 -5.44 9.58 -9.77
C GLY A 11 -6.10 8.29 -10.23
N GLY A 12 -5.44 7.57 -11.13
CA GLY A 12 -5.85 6.27 -11.70
C GLY A 12 -5.27 5.05 -10.97
N GLY A 13 -4.93 5.21 -9.68
CA GLY A 13 -4.56 4.08 -8.82
C GLY A 13 -5.77 3.26 -8.39
N VAL A 14 -5.54 2.15 -7.65
CA VAL A 14 -6.59 1.24 -7.15
C VAL A 14 -7.76 2.00 -6.49
N LEU A 15 -7.46 3.01 -5.69
CA LEU A 15 -8.49 3.80 -5.00
C LEU A 15 -9.38 4.57 -5.97
N GLY A 16 -8.75 5.32 -6.89
CA GLY A 16 -9.49 6.11 -7.89
C GLY A 16 -10.33 5.25 -8.82
N MET A 17 -9.77 4.15 -9.31
CA MET A 17 -10.49 3.18 -10.13
C MET A 17 -11.68 2.56 -9.39
N SER A 18 -11.49 2.18 -8.10
CA SER A 18 -12.55 1.59 -7.30
C SER A 18 -13.67 2.59 -7.00
N LEU A 19 -13.34 3.86 -6.72
CA LEU A 19 -14.32 4.92 -6.55
C LEU A 19 -15.09 5.18 -7.85
N ALA A 20 -14.37 5.27 -8.99
CA ALA A 20 -14.98 5.47 -10.30
C ALA A 20 -15.94 4.34 -10.66
N HIS A 21 -15.56 3.09 -10.41
CA HIS A 21 -16.42 1.92 -10.60
C HIS A 21 -17.72 2.05 -9.81
N ARG A 22 -17.65 2.35 -8.50
CA ARG A 22 -18.85 2.44 -7.64
C ARG A 22 -19.75 3.63 -8.00
N LEU A 23 -19.16 4.77 -8.40
CA LEU A 23 -19.93 5.94 -8.85
C LEU A 23 -20.61 5.70 -10.20
N ALA A 24 -19.93 5.02 -11.13
CA ALA A 24 -20.52 4.62 -12.39
C ALA A 24 -21.65 3.62 -12.23
N ASP A 25 -21.49 2.62 -11.32
CA ASP A 25 -22.57 1.69 -10.95
C ASP A 25 -23.79 2.40 -10.36
N ALA A 26 -23.57 3.49 -9.61
CA ALA A 26 -24.65 4.34 -9.08
C ALA A 26 -25.28 5.25 -10.17
N GLY A 27 -24.82 5.19 -11.42
CA GLY A 27 -25.39 5.91 -12.55
C GLY A 27 -24.78 7.29 -12.83
N HIS A 28 -23.74 7.70 -12.12
CA HIS A 28 -23.06 8.99 -12.33
C HIS A 28 -22.11 8.96 -13.53
N ARG A 29 -21.77 10.14 -14.05
CA ARG A 29 -20.73 10.31 -15.07
C ARG A 29 -19.39 10.49 -14.39
N VAL A 30 -18.39 9.69 -14.75
CA VAL A 30 -17.08 9.73 -14.08
C VAL A 30 -15.97 9.94 -15.12
N THR A 31 -15.05 10.86 -14.84
CA THR A 31 -13.79 11.02 -15.55
C THR A 31 -12.63 10.79 -14.59
N ILE A 32 -11.70 9.90 -14.95
CA ILE A 32 -10.43 9.71 -14.26
C ILE A 32 -9.35 10.49 -14.99
N PHE A 33 -8.60 11.33 -14.27
CA PHE A 33 -7.36 11.95 -14.75
C PHE A 33 -6.16 11.28 -14.09
N GLU A 34 -5.32 10.65 -14.89
CA GLU A 34 -4.08 10.01 -14.47
C GLU A 34 -2.88 10.65 -15.16
N SER A 35 -1.87 11.03 -14.39
CA SER A 35 -0.65 11.68 -14.91
C SER A 35 0.31 10.71 -15.61
N ALA A 36 0.21 9.41 -15.32
CA ALA A 36 1.01 8.37 -15.97
C ALA A 36 0.36 7.92 -17.29
N SER A 37 1.13 7.17 -18.08
CA SER A 37 0.67 6.54 -19.31
C SER A 37 -0.18 5.29 -19.10
N GLU A 38 -0.32 4.83 -17.83
CA GLU A 38 -1.04 3.62 -17.46
C GLU A 38 -1.73 3.77 -16.10
N LEU A 39 -2.75 2.95 -15.87
CA LEU A 39 -3.46 2.86 -14.60
C LEU A 39 -2.65 2.03 -13.58
N GLY A 40 -3.05 2.09 -12.29
CA GLY A 40 -2.53 1.23 -11.24
C GLY A 40 -1.79 1.96 -10.12
N GLY A 41 -1.20 3.12 -10.40
CA GLY A 41 -0.50 3.92 -9.39
C GLY A 41 0.64 3.15 -8.72
N LEU A 42 0.60 2.98 -7.38
CA LEU A 42 1.63 2.24 -6.63
C LEU A 42 1.67 0.74 -6.95
N ALA A 43 0.58 0.18 -7.48
CA ALA A 43 0.49 -1.22 -7.83
C ALA A 43 0.67 -1.48 -9.34
N SER A 44 1.02 -0.46 -10.13
CA SER A 44 1.27 -0.61 -11.56
C SER A 44 2.44 -1.56 -11.85
N ALA A 45 2.42 -2.15 -13.03
CA ALA A 45 3.50 -2.96 -13.54
C ALA A 45 4.56 -2.09 -14.25
N TRP A 46 5.70 -2.67 -14.58
CA TRP A 46 6.70 -2.10 -15.48
C TRP A 46 7.42 -3.20 -16.25
N ASN A 47 8.18 -2.80 -17.25
CA ASN A 47 9.02 -3.71 -18.00
C ASN A 47 10.40 -3.82 -17.33
N LEU A 48 10.80 -5.05 -16.97
CA LEU A 48 12.11 -5.37 -16.45
C LEU A 48 12.76 -6.40 -17.38
N ASN A 49 13.64 -5.94 -18.27
CA ASN A 49 14.34 -6.79 -19.26
C ASN A 49 13.38 -7.67 -20.13
N GLY A 50 12.31 -7.06 -20.64
CA GLY A 50 11.30 -7.76 -21.45
C GLY A 50 10.20 -8.46 -20.65
N ILE A 51 10.32 -8.54 -19.33
CA ILE A 51 9.31 -9.12 -18.45
C ILE A 51 8.43 -8.02 -17.88
N SER A 52 7.13 -8.05 -18.15
CA SER A 52 6.14 -7.16 -17.52
C SER A 52 5.70 -7.77 -16.19
N TRP A 53 5.98 -7.07 -15.08
CA TRP A 53 5.56 -7.49 -13.75
C TRP A 53 5.40 -6.29 -12.81
N ASP A 54 4.81 -6.53 -11.64
CA ASP A 54 4.55 -5.49 -10.63
C ASP A 54 5.81 -4.70 -10.29
N ARG A 55 5.69 -3.38 -10.23
CA ARG A 55 6.78 -2.47 -9.84
C ARG A 55 7.20 -2.65 -8.39
N HIS A 56 6.26 -3.03 -7.52
CA HIS A 56 6.45 -3.36 -6.13
C HIS A 56 5.87 -4.73 -5.83
N TYR A 57 6.31 -5.35 -4.75
CA TYR A 57 5.82 -6.67 -4.37
C TYR A 57 4.38 -6.63 -3.85
N HIS A 58 3.53 -7.46 -4.41
CA HIS A 58 2.15 -7.63 -4.01
C HIS A 58 1.81 -9.11 -3.84
N VAL A 59 0.93 -9.38 -2.89
CA VAL A 59 0.30 -10.70 -2.70
C VAL A 59 -1.12 -10.52 -2.22
N THR A 60 -1.93 -11.52 -2.49
CA THR A 60 -3.31 -11.62 -2.01
C THR A 60 -3.35 -12.64 -0.86
N LEU A 61 -4.04 -12.30 0.22
CA LEU A 61 -4.33 -13.24 1.31
C LEU A 61 -5.72 -13.84 1.12
N LEU A 62 -5.95 -15.04 1.66
CA LEU A 62 -7.28 -15.66 1.66
C LEU A 62 -8.32 -14.80 2.38
N SER A 63 -7.89 -13.97 3.34
CA SER A 63 -8.71 -13.00 4.07
C SER A 63 -8.99 -11.70 3.34
N ASP A 64 -8.37 -11.44 2.19
CA ASP A 64 -8.54 -10.20 1.41
C ASP A 64 -9.86 -10.22 0.63
N SER A 65 -10.99 -10.17 1.34
CA SER A 65 -12.34 -10.34 0.76
C SER A 65 -12.68 -9.27 -0.28
N HIS A 66 -12.40 -7.99 0.00
CA HIS A 66 -12.73 -6.90 -0.92
C HIS A 66 -11.97 -7.00 -2.26
N LEU A 67 -10.70 -7.41 -2.22
CA LEU A 67 -9.94 -7.67 -3.44
C LEU A 67 -10.49 -8.88 -4.19
N ARG A 68 -10.81 -9.97 -3.48
CA ARG A 68 -11.34 -11.19 -4.08
C ARG A 68 -12.72 -10.98 -4.70
N ASP A 69 -13.58 -10.17 -4.07
CA ASP A 69 -14.87 -9.77 -4.63
C ASP A 69 -14.69 -9.00 -5.95
N LEU A 70 -13.72 -8.08 -6.00
CA LEU A 70 -13.39 -7.36 -7.23
C LEU A 70 -12.79 -8.31 -8.29
N LEU A 71 -11.87 -9.20 -7.92
CA LEU A 71 -11.34 -10.23 -8.83
C LEU A 71 -12.44 -11.11 -9.42
N SER A 72 -13.45 -11.47 -8.61
CA SER A 72 -14.63 -12.21 -9.08
C SER A 72 -15.45 -11.40 -10.08
N THR A 73 -15.67 -10.10 -9.82
CA THR A 73 -16.33 -9.18 -10.75
C THR A 73 -15.58 -9.09 -12.08
N LEU A 74 -14.25 -9.08 -12.04
CA LEU A 74 -13.37 -9.06 -13.22
C LEU A 74 -13.20 -10.44 -13.89
N LYS A 75 -13.80 -11.50 -13.32
CA LYS A 75 -13.67 -12.91 -13.76
C LYS A 75 -12.22 -13.42 -13.70
N LEU A 76 -11.44 -12.97 -12.72
CA LEU A 76 -10.04 -13.34 -12.49
C LEU A 76 -9.85 -14.24 -11.25
N ASP A 77 -10.86 -14.37 -10.37
CA ASP A 77 -10.73 -15.12 -9.11
C ASP A 77 -10.37 -16.59 -9.32
N SER A 78 -10.94 -17.24 -10.35
CA SER A 78 -10.65 -18.63 -10.70
C SER A 78 -9.22 -18.87 -11.22
N GLU A 79 -8.53 -17.82 -11.62
CA GLU A 79 -7.16 -17.90 -12.15
C GLU A 79 -6.11 -17.70 -11.06
N MET A 80 -6.53 -17.26 -9.87
CA MET A 80 -5.62 -17.07 -8.73
C MET A 80 -4.90 -18.37 -8.37
N LYS A 81 -3.58 -18.27 -8.21
CA LYS A 81 -2.73 -19.37 -7.72
C LYS A 81 -2.43 -19.14 -6.25
N TRP A 82 -2.68 -20.17 -5.45
CA TRP A 82 -2.43 -20.17 -4.01
C TRP A 82 -1.27 -21.08 -3.67
N VAL A 83 -0.24 -20.55 -3.03
CA VAL A 83 1.02 -21.25 -2.77
C VAL A 83 1.36 -21.14 -1.29
N GLU A 84 1.83 -22.24 -0.70
CA GLU A 84 2.43 -22.23 0.64
C GLU A 84 3.79 -21.55 0.59
N THR A 85 3.97 -20.53 1.44
CA THR A 85 5.21 -19.76 1.48
C THR A 85 6.01 -20.01 2.75
N ARG A 86 7.30 -19.69 2.67
CA ARG A 86 8.23 -19.79 3.80
C ARG A 86 8.73 -18.40 4.17
N THR A 87 8.93 -18.18 5.47
CA THR A 87 9.45 -16.92 6.02
C THR A 87 10.81 -17.14 6.64
N GLY A 88 11.78 -16.32 6.20
CA GLY A 88 13.14 -16.31 6.72
C GLY A 88 13.41 -15.10 7.63
N PHE A 89 14.45 -15.26 8.48
CA PHE A 89 15.05 -14.19 9.29
C PHE A 89 16.56 -14.21 9.11
N TYR A 90 17.13 -13.06 8.78
CA TYR A 90 18.57 -12.87 8.73
C TYR A 90 19.02 -12.09 9.96
N MET A 91 19.83 -12.75 10.80
CA MET A 91 20.27 -12.21 12.08
C MET A 91 21.63 -12.76 12.49
N GLY A 92 22.56 -11.87 12.88
CA GLY A 92 23.92 -12.25 13.28
C GLY A 92 24.70 -12.91 12.14
N GLY A 93 24.51 -12.47 10.91
CA GLY A 93 25.15 -13.02 9.72
C GLY A 93 24.61 -14.40 9.30
N LYS A 94 23.48 -14.87 9.85
CA LYS A 94 22.93 -16.18 9.55
C LYS A 94 21.45 -16.10 9.17
N LEU A 95 21.05 -17.00 8.26
CA LEU A 95 19.69 -17.14 7.80
C LEU A 95 18.97 -18.24 8.59
N TYR A 96 17.80 -17.94 9.14
CA TYR A 96 16.97 -18.84 9.91
C TYR A 96 15.58 -18.96 9.27
N SER A 97 15.03 -20.17 9.23
CA SER A 97 13.62 -20.38 8.88
C SER A 97 12.71 -20.15 10.10
N MET A 98 11.56 -19.49 9.87
CA MET A 98 10.52 -19.28 10.90
C MET A 98 9.12 -19.41 10.29
N SER A 99 8.90 -20.45 9.49
CA SER A 99 7.68 -20.66 8.71
C SER A 99 6.61 -21.46 9.47
N ASN A 100 7.00 -22.17 10.54
CA ASN A 100 6.10 -23.01 11.34
C ASN A 100 6.46 -22.99 12.84
N SER A 101 5.57 -23.59 13.65
CA SER A 101 5.73 -23.59 15.11
C SER A 101 6.99 -24.30 15.60
N VAL A 102 7.44 -25.36 14.90
CA VAL A 102 8.65 -26.10 15.28
C VAL A 102 9.90 -25.26 15.02
N GLU A 103 9.98 -24.62 13.86
CA GLU A 103 11.06 -23.69 13.52
C GLU A 103 11.09 -22.48 14.46
N PHE A 104 9.91 -21.94 14.80
CA PHE A 104 9.78 -20.89 15.82
C PHE A 104 10.35 -21.33 17.19
N LEU A 105 10.02 -22.54 17.66
CA LEU A 105 10.55 -23.07 18.91
C LEU A 105 12.06 -23.32 18.86
N LYS A 106 12.60 -23.65 17.70
CA LYS A 106 14.04 -23.85 17.47
C LYS A 106 14.80 -22.56 17.17
N PHE A 107 14.13 -21.40 17.03
CA PHE A 107 14.77 -20.13 16.67
C PHE A 107 15.81 -19.68 17.71
N PRO A 108 17.12 -19.72 17.43
CA PRO A 108 18.16 -19.59 18.47
C PRO A 108 18.27 -18.20 19.10
N PRO A 109 17.97 -17.08 18.38
CA PRO A 109 18.17 -15.73 18.93
C PRO A 109 17.30 -15.39 20.15
N LEU A 110 16.20 -16.12 20.36
CA LEU A 110 15.30 -15.91 21.49
C LEU A 110 15.39 -17.03 22.53
N SER A 111 15.39 -16.67 23.81
CA SER A 111 15.22 -17.61 24.90
C SER A 111 13.82 -18.26 24.87
N LEU A 112 13.64 -19.39 25.55
CA LEU A 112 12.33 -20.05 25.64
C LEU A 112 11.25 -19.13 26.22
N ILE A 113 11.59 -18.35 27.27
CA ILE A 113 10.68 -17.34 27.85
C ILE A 113 10.34 -16.26 26.78
N GLY A 114 11.36 -15.80 26.04
CA GLY A 114 11.17 -14.83 24.96
C GLY A 114 10.23 -15.35 23.87
N LYS A 115 10.39 -16.60 23.44
CA LYS A 115 9.50 -17.27 22.47
C LYS A 115 8.07 -17.35 22.98
N PHE A 116 7.88 -17.79 24.21
CA PHE A 116 6.55 -17.86 24.82
C PHE A 116 5.89 -16.46 24.85
N ARG A 117 6.60 -15.43 25.33
CA ARG A 117 6.08 -14.07 25.39
C ARG A 117 5.77 -13.51 23.99
N LEU A 118 6.61 -13.77 22.98
CA LEU A 118 6.35 -13.36 21.61
C LEU A 118 5.09 -14.02 21.06
N GLY A 119 4.95 -15.34 21.23
CA GLY A 119 3.76 -16.09 20.83
C GLY A 119 2.49 -15.58 21.51
N ALA A 120 2.56 -15.35 22.83
CA ALA A 120 1.44 -14.79 23.61
C ALA A 120 1.08 -13.38 23.14
N THR A 121 2.06 -12.53 22.81
CA THR A 121 1.84 -11.19 22.26
C THR A 121 1.09 -11.25 20.94
N ILE A 122 1.50 -12.11 20.01
CA ILE A 122 0.83 -12.29 18.72
C ILE A 122 -0.60 -12.80 18.91
N ALA A 123 -0.78 -13.81 19.77
CA ALA A 123 -2.09 -14.38 20.06
C ALA A 123 -3.04 -13.39 20.75
N TYR A 124 -2.54 -12.54 21.63
CA TYR A 124 -3.28 -11.46 22.28
C TYR A 124 -3.66 -10.39 21.25
N ALA A 125 -2.69 -9.87 20.51
CA ALA A 125 -2.91 -8.84 19.49
C ALA A 125 -3.99 -9.25 18.49
N ALA A 126 -3.94 -10.49 18.00
CA ALA A 126 -4.93 -11.01 17.05
C ALA A 126 -6.37 -11.07 17.60
N ARG A 127 -6.56 -10.97 18.92
CA ARG A 127 -7.88 -10.98 19.57
C ARG A 127 -8.40 -9.60 19.99
N VAL A 128 -7.56 -8.57 19.89
CA VAL A 128 -7.97 -7.19 20.22
C VAL A 128 -8.97 -6.71 19.18
N LYS A 129 -10.17 -6.38 19.63
CA LYS A 129 -11.25 -5.82 18.76
C LYS A 129 -11.28 -4.29 18.80
N ASN A 130 -11.03 -3.70 19.97
CA ASN A 130 -11.04 -2.26 20.14
C ASN A 130 -9.64 -1.67 19.86
N TRP A 131 -9.33 -1.58 18.57
CA TRP A 131 -8.05 -1.03 18.10
C TRP A 131 -7.89 0.48 18.38
N LYS A 132 -9.00 1.23 18.51
CA LYS A 132 -8.95 2.66 18.82
C LYS A 132 -8.24 2.95 20.15
N LYS A 133 -8.36 2.05 21.14
CA LYS A 133 -7.59 2.17 22.39
C LYS A 133 -6.08 2.01 22.19
N LEU A 134 -5.66 1.34 21.12
CA LEU A 134 -4.24 1.17 20.82
C LEU A 134 -3.63 2.42 20.17
N GLU A 135 -4.44 3.31 19.63
CA GLU A 135 -3.95 4.56 19.03
C GLU A 135 -3.33 5.52 20.06
N SER A 136 -3.73 5.45 21.33
CA SER A 136 -3.17 6.28 22.40
C SER A 136 -1.90 5.70 23.03
N ILE A 137 -1.47 4.50 22.63
CA ILE A 137 -0.35 3.79 23.23
C ILE A 137 0.84 3.77 22.25
N PRO A 138 2.04 4.25 22.63
CA PRO A 138 3.23 4.11 21.81
C PRO A 138 3.54 2.64 21.51
N VAL A 139 3.89 2.33 20.25
CA VAL A 139 4.17 0.96 19.81
C VAL A 139 5.28 0.31 20.61
N ALA A 140 6.33 1.06 20.96
CA ALA A 140 7.46 0.56 21.73
C ALA A 140 7.05 0.14 23.15
N ASP A 141 6.23 0.95 23.81
CA ASP A 141 5.75 0.67 25.18
C ASP A 141 4.84 -0.56 25.19
N TRP A 142 3.90 -0.63 24.26
CA TRP A 142 2.98 -1.75 24.13
C TRP A 142 3.70 -3.08 23.90
N LEU A 143 4.63 -3.12 22.95
CA LEU A 143 5.40 -4.31 22.63
C LEU A 143 6.36 -4.70 23.76
N THR A 144 7.01 -3.71 24.40
CA THR A 144 7.89 -3.96 25.54
C THR A 144 7.12 -4.54 26.73
N LYS A 145 5.93 -4.00 27.03
CA LYS A 145 5.06 -4.51 28.10
C LYS A 145 4.64 -5.97 27.84
N LEU A 146 4.25 -6.31 26.63
CA LEU A 146 3.76 -7.66 26.30
C LEU A 146 4.89 -8.66 26.08
N SER A 147 5.82 -8.36 25.19
CA SER A 147 6.89 -9.30 24.79
C SER A 147 8.09 -9.27 25.74
N GLY A 148 8.29 -8.20 26.51
CA GLY A 148 9.46 -7.94 27.34
C GLY A 148 10.59 -7.26 26.59
N LYS A 149 11.43 -6.54 27.35
CA LYS A 149 12.53 -5.72 26.84
C LYS A 149 13.47 -6.50 25.90
N SER A 150 13.86 -7.72 26.27
CA SER A 150 14.79 -8.52 25.45
C SER A 150 14.21 -8.88 24.08
N VAL A 151 12.93 -9.25 24.00
CA VAL A 151 12.28 -9.56 22.72
C VAL A 151 12.07 -8.27 21.91
N PHE A 152 11.68 -7.18 22.57
CA PHE A 152 11.56 -5.89 21.91
C PHE A 152 12.86 -5.47 21.23
N GLU A 153 13.98 -5.49 21.97
CA GLU A 153 15.28 -5.09 21.48
C GLU A 153 15.83 -5.97 20.36
N LYS A 154 15.61 -7.29 20.45
CA LYS A 154 16.16 -8.25 19.49
C LYS A 154 15.31 -8.45 18.23
N MET A 155 14.00 -8.22 18.29
CA MET A 155 13.07 -8.52 17.21
C MET A 155 12.25 -7.30 16.77
N TRP A 156 11.46 -6.73 17.68
CA TRP A 156 10.49 -5.71 17.30
C TRP A 156 11.15 -4.40 16.89
N ARG A 157 12.09 -3.90 17.67
CA ARG A 157 12.76 -2.63 17.35
C ARG A 157 13.48 -2.65 16.00
N PRO A 158 14.32 -3.67 15.66
CA PRO A 158 14.90 -3.76 14.33
C PRO A 158 13.86 -3.79 13.20
N LEU A 159 12.78 -4.57 13.36
CA LEU A 159 11.71 -4.64 12.35
C LEU A 159 10.94 -3.32 12.20
N LEU A 160 10.65 -2.65 13.32
CA LEU A 160 10.01 -1.33 13.29
C LEU A 160 10.91 -0.29 12.63
N ARG A 161 12.21 -0.28 12.96
CA ARG A 161 13.20 0.62 12.34
C ARG A 161 13.36 0.34 10.85
N ALA A 162 13.38 -0.92 10.45
CA ALA A 162 13.47 -1.30 9.04
C ALA A 162 12.29 -0.76 8.23
N LYS A 163 11.07 -0.74 8.81
CA LYS A 163 9.85 -0.28 8.15
C LYS A 163 9.60 1.23 8.28
N LEU A 164 9.87 1.81 9.43
CA LEU A 164 9.48 3.18 9.80
C LEU A 164 10.66 4.13 10.05
N GLY A 165 11.91 3.63 9.98
CA GLY A 165 13.05 4.41 10.46
C GLY A 165 12.86 4.85 11.91
N GLU A 166 13.32 6.02 12.29
CA GLU A 166 13.10 6.59 13.64
C GLU A 166 11.64 7.03 13.87
N ASN A 167 10.83 7.13 12.82
CA ASN A 167 9.40 7.43 12.96
C ASN A 167 8.63 6.36 13.78
N TYR A 168 9.21 5.17 14.01
CA TYR A 168 8.58 4.17 14.88
C TYR A 168 8.35 4.72 16.30
N GLN A 169 9.13 5.70 16.77
CA GLN A 169 8.96 6.34 18.08
C GLN A 169 7.66 7.13 18.18
N HIS A 170 7.09 7.55 17.06
CA HIS A 170 5.82 8.27 16.97
C HIS A 170 4.65 7.37 16.61
N ALA A 171 4.91 6.12 16.22
CA ALA A 171 3.88 5.18 15.81
C ALA A 171 3.07 4.66 17.01
N SER A 172 1.77 4.51 16.83
CA SER A 172 0.88 3.91 17.81
C SER A 172 0.93 2.37 17.77
N ALA A 173 0.49 1.73 18.83
CA ALA A 173 0.34 0.27 18.89
C ALA A 173 -0.66 -0.25 17.84
N ALA A 174 -1.61 0.57 17.38
CA ALA A 174 -2.55 0.23 16.33
C ALA A 174 -1.84 -0.14 15.01
N PHE A 175 -0.69 0.49 14.71
CA PHE A 175 0.10 0.18 13.52
C PHE A 175 0.54 -1.29 13.47
N ILE A 176 1.21 -1.76 14.52
CA ILE A 176 1.71 -3.15 14.54
C ILE A 176 0.57 -4.16 14.79
N TRP A 177 -0.46 -3.76 15.53
CA TRP A 177 -1.67 -4.55 15.71
C TRP A 177 -2.32 -4.89 14.37
N ALA A 178 -2.49 -3.92 13.48
CA ALA A 178 -3.11 -4.13 12.17
C ALA A 178 -2.33 -5.17 11.34
N ILE A 179 -0.99 -5.11 11.36
CA ILE A 179 -0.12 -6.08 10.68
C ILE A 179 -0.32 -7.48 11.28
N ILE A 180 -0.25 -7.59 12.62
CA ILE A 180 -0.41 -8.89 13.31
C ILE A 180 -1.81 -9.47 13.06
N ALA A 181 -2.86 -8.66 13.17
CA ALA A 181 -4.23 -9.09 12.98
C ALA A 181 -4.46 -9.62 11.57
N ARG A 182 -3.97 -8.91 10.54
CA ARG A 182 -4.06 -9.32 9.14
C ARG A 182 -3.32 -10.63 8.87
N MET A 183 -2.07 -10.75 9.32
CA MET A 183 -1.27 -11.96 9.14
C MET A 183 -1.85 -13.15 9.90
N TYR A 184 -2.42 -12.92 11.08
CA TYR A 184 -3.09 -13.95 11.85
C TYR A 184 -4.41 -14.41 11.20
N ALA A 185 -5.17 -13.49 10.63
CA ALA A 185 -6.41 -13.80 9.90
C ALA A 185 -6.13 -14.68 8.67
N ALA A 186 -5.03 -14.46 7.97
CA ALA A 186 -4.60 -15.29 6.83
C ALA A 186 -4.38 -16.76 7.19
N ARG A 187 -4.01 -17.05 8.46
CA ARG A 187 -3.80 -18.42 8.97
C ARG A 187 -5.08 -19.09 9.51
N ARG A 188 -6.15 -18.29 9.73
CA ARG A 188 -7.41 -18.80 10.33
C ARG A 188 -8.33 -19.55 9.37
N SER A 189 -8.04 -19.55 8.09
CA SER A 189 -8.85 -20.22 7.05
C SER A 189 -8.81 -21.76 7.11
N GLY A 190 -8.52 -22.35 8.29
CA GLY A 190 -8.45 -23.80 8.52
C GLY A 190 -7.14 -24.45 8.11
N LEU A 191 -6.27 -23.72 7.45
CA LEU A 191 -4.94 -24.18 7.06
C LEU A 191 -3.92 -23.75 8.13
N LYS A 192 -3.19 -24.71 8.69
CA LYS A 192 -2.08 -24.44 9.64
C LYS A 192 -0.87 -23.77 8.98
N LYS A 193 -0.97 -23.46 7.66
CA LYS A 193 0.09 -23.02 6.79
C LYS A 193 -0.23 -21.63 6.24
N GLU A 194 0.79 -20.82 6.04
CA GLU A 194 0.68 -19.50 5.44
C GLU A 194 0.55 -19.65 3.91
N MET A 195 -0.62 -19.28 3.38
CA MET A 195 -0.92 -19.36 1.96
C MET A 195 -1.01 -17.95 1.39
N PHE A 196 -0.22 -17.68 0.36
CA PHE A 196 -0.30 -16.44 -0.41
C PHE A 196 -0.79 -16.71 -1.83
N GLY A 197 -1.56 -15.77 -2.35
CA GLY A 197 -2.09 -15.83 -3.70
C GLY A 197 -1.43 -14.82 -4.63
N TYR A 198 -1.30 -15.18 -5.89
CA TYR A 198 -0.92 -14.29 -6.97
C TYR A 198 -1.77 -14.53 -8.20
N LEU A 199 -1.90 -13.51 -9.04
CA LEU A 199 -2.51 -13.61 -10.36
C LEU A 199 -1.41 -13.85 -11.39
N PRO A 200 -1.48 -14.88 -12.25
CA PRO A 200 -0.57 -15.04 -13.39
C PRO A 200 -0.59 -13.80 -14.29
N GLY A 201 0.58 -13.27 -14.63
CA GLY A 201 0.74 -11.99 -15.31
C GLY A 201 0.75 -10.77 -14.40
N GLY A 202 0.65 -10.95 -13.07
CA GLY A 202 0.74 -9.88 -12.09
C GLY A 202 -0.44 -8.92 -12.07
N TYR A 203 -0.29 -7.81 -11.36
CA TYR A 203 -1.32 -6.77 -11.25
C TYR A 203 -1.50 -5.95 -12.53
N GLY A 204 -0.53 -5.95 -13.46
CA GLY A 204 -0.73 -5.35 -14.78
C GLY A 204 -1.99 -5.88 -15.46
N ARG A 205 -2.15 -7.20 -15.48
CA ARG A 205 -3.33 -7.88 -16.03
C ARG A 205 -4.63 -7.54 -15.27
N PHE A 206 -4.55 -7.39 -13.94
CA PHE A 206 -5.69 -6.94 -13.14
C PHE A 206 -6.13 -5.53 -13.55
N PHE A 207 -5.18 -4.59 -13.77
CA PHE A 207 -5.50 -3.22 -14.17
C PHE A 207 -6.05 -3.14 -15.59
N ASP A 208 -5.56 -3.95 -16.52
CA ASP A 208 -6.11 -4.03 -17.88
C ASP A 208 -7.59 -4.41 -17.84
N ARG A 209 -7.92 -5.50 -17.13
CA ARG A 209 -9.31 -5.96 -16.98
C ARG A 209 -10.18 -4.96 -16.23
N PHE A 210 -9.63 -4.30 -15.21
CA PHE A 210 -10.37 -3.27 -14.47
C PHE A 210 -10.60 -2.03 -15.33
N GLY A 211 -9.62 -1.61 -16.13
CA GLY A 211 -9.77 -0.53 -17.11
C GLY A 211 -10.83 -0.85 -18.18
N GLU A 212 -10.89 -2.10 -18.67
CA GLU A 212 -11.95 -2.55 -19.59
C GLU A 212 -13.34 -2.46 -18.95
N LEU A 213 -13.48 -2.90 -17.70
CA LEU A 213 -14.74 -2.79 -16.95
C LEU A 213 -15.16 -1.31 -16.83
N LEU A 214 -14.27 -0.43 -16.41
CA LEU A 214 -14.56 1.00 -16.27
C LEU A 214 -15.02 1.62 -17.61
N LYS A 215 -14.34 1.32 -18.71
CA LYS A 215 -14.74 1.76 -20.04
C LYS A 215 -16.14 1.24 -20.43
N SER A 216 -16.44 -0.03 -20.11
CA SER A 216 -17.76 -0.60 -20.39
C SER A 216 -18.90 0.06 -19.59
N GLN A 217 -18.56 0.62 -18.41
CA GLN A 217 -19.47 1.42 -17.59
C GLN A 217 -19.58 2.90 -18.03
N GLY A 218 -18.85 3.28 -19.08
CA GLY A 218 -18.85 4.66 -19.61
C GLY A 218 -17.97 5.62 -18.82
N VAL A 219 -17.01 5.13 -18.04
CA VAL A 219 -16.00 5.96 -17.37
C VAL A 219 -15.03 6.51 -18.43
N ASP A 220 -14.85 7.83 -18.45
CA ASP A 220 -13.87 8.52 -19.27
C ASP A 220 -12.49 8.46 -18.60
N ILE A 221 -11.52 7.77 -19.20
CA ILE A 221 -10.16 7.59 -18.65
C ILE A 221 -9.17 8.42 -19.46
N GLN A 222 -8.61 9.44 -18.81
CA GLN A 222 -7.64 10.38 -19.39
C GLN A 222 -6.26 10.07 -18.81
N LEU A 223 -5.44 9.34 -19.56
CA LEU A 223 -4.03 9.07 -19.23
C LEU A 223 -3.14 10.23 -19.71
N ASN A 224 -1.92 10.33 -19.18
CA ASN A 224 -0.98 11.44 -19.41
C ASN A 224 -1.58 12.83 -19.10
N SER A 225 -2.61 12.87 -18.26
CA SER A 225 -3.42 14.05 -17.96
C SER A 225 -3.18 14.48 -16.51
N ARG A 226 -2.09 15.25 -16.32
CA ARG A 226 -1.71 15.79 -15.01
C ARG A 226 -2.57 16.99 -14.66
N ALA A 227 -3.28 16.95 -13.53
CA ALA A 227 -3.93 18.10 -12.96
C ALA A 227 -2.89 19.14 -12.52
N LYS A 228 -3.14 20.43 -12.82
CA LYS A 228 -2.34 21.59 -12.46
C LYS A 228 -2.96 22.37 -11.31
N SER A 229 -4.27 22.59 -11.36
CA SER A 229 -5.01 23.27 -10.30
C SER A 229 -6.47 22.80 -10.22
N VAL A 230 -7.06 23.01 -9.05
CA VAL A 230 -8.47 22.78 -8.73
C VAL A 230 -9.05 24.06 -8.15
N THR A 231 -10.11 24.58 -8.76
CA THR A 231 -10.73 25.84 -8.35
C THR A 231 -12.25 25.68 -8.24
N PRO A 232 -12.87 26.09 -7.12
CA PRO A 232 -14.33 26.12 -7.02
C PRO A 232 -14.89 27.24 -7.90
N ASN A 233 -15.99 26.98 -8.60
CA ASN A 233 -16.75 27.96 -9.36
C ASN A 233 -17.87 28.57 -8.51
N GLY A 234 -18.37 29.73 -8.90
CA GLY A 234 -19.46 30.42 -8.22
C GLY A 234 -20.82 29.71 -8.30
N ASP A 235 -20.98 28.76 -9.23
CA ASP A 235 -22.18 27.93 -9.41
C ASP A 235 -22.15 26.62 -8.61
N GLY A 236 -21.14 26.42 -7.73
CA GLY A 236 -20.96 25.22 -6.93
C GLY A 236 -20.29 24.05 -7.65
N SER A 237 -19.95 24.20 -8.94
CA SER A 237 -19.11 23.25 -9.66
C SER A 237 -17.63 23.46 -9.36
N VAL A 238 -16.80 22.50 -9.76
CA VAL A 238 -15.35 22.51 -9.54
C VAL A 238 -14.63 22.42 -10.88
N GLN A 239 -13.75 23.34 -11.14
CA GLN A 239 -12.91 23.36 -12.34
C GLN A 239 -11.58 22.63 -12.07
N VAL A 240 -11.20 21.78 -13.01
CA VAL A 240 -9.88 21.14 -13.08
C VAL A 240 -9.14 21.72 -14.26
N GLU A 241 -8.00 22.33 -14.01
CA GLU A 241 -7.03 22.76 -15.02
C GLU A 241 -5.95 21.66 -15.17
N LEU A 242 -5.63 21.29 -16.39
CA LEU A 242 -4.61 20.31 -16.72
C LEU A 242 -3.28 20.99 -17.10
N ALA A 243 -2.18 20.27 -16.99
CA ALA A 243 -0.84 20.80 -17.28
C ALA A 243 -0.64 21.13 -18.77
N ASP A 244 -1.41 20.53 -19.67
CA ASP A 244 -1.44 20.82 -21.11
C ASP A 244 -2.28 22.05 -21.48
N GLY A 245 -2.90 22.72 -20.51
CA GLY A 245 -3.76 23.89 -20.69
C GLY A 245 -5.25 23.55 -20.87
N GLY A 246 -5.62 22.27 -20.92
CA GLY A 246 -7.01 21.84 -20.94
C GLY A 246 -7.71 22.18 -19.60
N SER A 247 -9.02 22.45 -19.67
CA SER A 247 -9.83 22.76 -18.49
C SER A 247 -11.22 22.13 -18.62
N ARG A 248 -11.72 21.54 -17.54
CA ARG A 248 -13.05 20.92 -17.46
C ARG A 248 -13.71 21.18 -16.11
N SER A 249 -15.02 21.36 -16.09
CA SER A 249 -15.83 21.54 -14.88
C SER A 249 -16.64 20.29 -14.56
N PHE A 250 -16.82 20.04 -13.27
CA PHE A 250 -17.52 18.88 -12.73
C PHE A 250 -18.37 19.28 -11.52
N ASP A 251 -19.46 18.56 -11.27
CA ASP A 251 -20.26 18.78 -10.05
C ASP A 251 -19.49 18.41 -8.79
N ARG A 252 -18.60 17.40 -8.88
CA ARG A 252 -17.80 16.89 -7.76
C ARG A 252 -16.40 16.50 -8.21
N LEU A 253 -15.46 16.62 -7.29
CA LEU A 253 -14.07 16.26 -7.53
C LEU A 253 -13.51 15.46 -6.34
N ILE A 254 -12.82 14.37 -6.65
CA ILE A 254 -12.17 13.49 -5.68
C ILE A 254 -10.67 13.44 -5.97
N MET A 255 -9.84 13.84 -5.02
CA MET A 255 -8.39 13.72 -5.10
C MET A 255 -7.93 12.48 -4.32
N THR A 256 -7.39 11.48 -5.04
CA THR A 256 -6.83 10.26 -4.42
C THR A 256 -5.32 10.33 -4.21
N LEU A 257 -4.78 11.53 -4.30
CA LEU A 257 -3.37 11.88 -4.24
C LEU A 257 -2.88 12.00 -2.78
N PRO A 258 -1.57 11.88 -2.50
CA PRO A 258 -1.00 12.19 -1.20
C PRO A 258 -1.43 13.57 -0.71
N SER A 259 -1.73 13.71 0.59
CA SER A 259 -2.39 14.88 1.18
C SER A 259 -1.73 16.22 0.83
N LYS A 260 -0.40 16.29 0.86
CA LYS A 260 0.31 17.52 0.47
C LYS A 260 0.08 17.91 -0.99
N ILE A 261 0.09 16.95 -1.90
CA ILE A 261 -0.15 17.20 -3.33
C ILE A 261 -1.58 17.70 -3.54
N ALA A 262 -2.55 17.10 -2.86
CA ALA A 262 -3.95 17.54 -2.89
C ALA A 262 -4.10 18.99 -2.40
N CYS A 263 -3.41 19.36 -1.29
CA CYS A 263 -3.38 20.73 -0.80
C CYS A 263 -2.78 21.74 -1.79
N ASP A 264 -1.69 21.33 -2.46
CA ASP A 264 -1.00 22.19 -3.42
C ASP A 264 -1.87 22.45 -4.68
N LEU A 265 -2.67 21.43 -5.06
CA LEU A 265 -3.60 21.54 -6.21
C LEU A 265 -4.85 22.38 -5.91
N CYS A 266 -5.32 22.43 -4.66
CA CYS A 266 -6.53 23.18 -4.28
C CYS A 266 -6.21 24.23 -3.21
N PRO A 267 -5.74 25.42 -3.59
CA PRO A 267 -5.39 26.50 -2.64
C PRO A 267 -6.58 27.02 -1.83
N ALA A 268 -7.81 26.79 -2.28
CA ALA A 268 -9.04 27.22 -1.59
C ALA A 268 -9.37 26.43 -0.31
N ILE A 269 -8.67 25.31 -0.04
CA ILE A 269 -8.81 24.54 1.20
C ILE A 269 -8.41 25.43 2.39
N SER A 270 -9.22 25.41 3.47
CA SER A 270 -8.98 26.23 4.65
C SER A 270 -7.63 25.95 5.32
N ASP A 271 -7.04 26.97 5.97
CA ASP A 271 -5.75 26.84 6.63
C ASP A 271 -5.77 25.78 7.74
N ALA A 272 -6.87 25.65 8.47
CA ALA A 272 -7.03 24.65 9.54
C ALA A 272 -7.00 23.20 8.96
N GLU A 273 -7.65 22.99 7.84
CA GLU A 273 -7.67 21.70 7.15
C GLU A 273 -6.32 21.41 6.49
N ARG A 274 -5.73 22.40 5.83
CA ARG A 274 -4.39 22.33 5.24
C ARG A 274 -3.34 21.96 6.30
N ALA A 275 -3.41 22.50 7.51
CA ALA A 275 -2.52 22.16 8.61
C ALA A 275 -2.64 20.69 9.00
N LYS A 276 -3.86 20.13 9.08
CA LYS A 276 -4.09 18.70 9.36
C LYS A 276 -3.56 17.82 8.23
N LEU A 277 -3.85 18.14 6.97
CA LEU A 277 -3.39 17.38 5.80
C LEU A 277 -1.86 17.36 5.68
N ASN A 278 -1.21 18.50 5.94
CA ASN A 278 0.25 18.61 5.96
C ASN A 278 0.89 17.97 7.19
N GLY A 279 0.14 17.81 8.29
CA GLY A 279 0.57 17.13 9.50
C GLY A 279 0.67 15.60 9.37
N ILE A 280 0.12 15.01 8.31
CA ILE A 280 0.22 13.56 8.05
C ILE A 280 1.66 13.20 7.72
N ARG A 281 2.24 12.34 8.56
CA ARG A 281 3.60 11.83 8.34
C ARG A 281 3.58 10.67 7.37
N TYR A 282 4.41 10.72 6.35
CA TYR A 282 4.58 9.66 5.37
C TYR A 282 5.95 9.01 5.48
N GLN A 283 6.00 7.73 5.12
CA GLN A 283 7.23 7.00 4.81
C GLN A 283 7.33 6.86 3.31
N GLY A 284 8.52 7.06 2.76
CA GLY A 284 8.84 6.78 1.37
C GLY A 284 9.41 5.38 1.20
N ILE A 285 9.56 4.97 -0.05
CA ILE A 285 10.19 3.70 -0.42
C ILE A 285 11.13 3.89 -1.61
N ILE A 286 12.27 3.24 -1.54
CA ILE A 286 13.16 2.93 -2.66
C ILE A 286 13.11 1.41 -2.79
N CYS A 287 12.70 0.90 -3.93
CA CYS A 287 12.53 -0.54 -4.13
C CYS A 287 13.24 -0.97 -5.40
N ALA A 288 14.23 -1.83 -5.26
CA ALA A 288 14.85 -2.45 -6.42
C ALA A 288 14.09 -3.73 -6.80
N SER A 289 13.77 -3.87 -8.08
CA SER A 289 13.37 -5.12 -8.72
C SER A 289 14.60 -5.73 -9.40
N VAL A 290 14.91 -6.97 -9.06
CA VAL A 290 16.12 -7.65 -9.50
C VAL A 290 15.76 -8.98 -10.12
N LEU A 291 16.12 -9.20 -11.40
CA LEU A 291 16.06 -10.51 -12.02
C LEU A 291 17.40 -11.22 -11.82
N LEU A 292 17.33 -12.45 -11.35
CA LEU A 292 18.46 -13.32 -11.07
C LEU A 292 18.37 -14.61 -11.87
N LYS A 293 19.51 -15.15 -12.30
CA LYS A 293 19.59 -16.47 -12.96
C LYS A 293 19.19 -17.62 -12.02
N ASN A 294 19.44 -17.46 -10.72
CA ASN A 294 19.22 -18.49 -9.73
C ASN A 294 18.44 -17.94 -8.52
N PRO A 295 17.65 -18.77 -7.83
CA PRO A 295 16.97 -18.37 -6.60
C PRO A 295 17.98 -18.12 -5.47
N LEU A 296 17.58 -17.35 -4.44
CA LEU A 296 18.42 -17.06 -3.28
C LEU A 296 18.33 -18.17 -2.23
N ALA A 297 17.20 -18.27 -1.53
CA ALA A 297 17.02 -19.20 -0.42
C ALA A 297 15.61 -19.82 -0.33
N GLY A 298 14.70 -19.46 -1.22
CA GLY A 298 13.34 -19.97 -1.25
C GLY A 298 12.46 -19.51 -0.09
N TYR A 299 12.78 -18.36 0.51
CA TYR A 299 11.89 -17.67 1.46
C TYR A 299 11.18 -16.54 0.72
N TYR A 300 9.83 -16.56 0.70
CA TYR A 300 9.10 -15.45 0.10
C TYR A 300 9.49 -14.12 0.75
N VAL A 301 9.53 -14.06 2.09
CA VAL A 301 10.03 -12.90 2.84
C VAL A 301 11.20 -13.32 3.71
N THR A 302 12.32 -12.65 3.60
CA THR A 302 13.41 -12.69 4.58
C THR A 302 13.42 -11.36 5.35
N ASN A 303 13.03 -11.42 6.63
CA ASN A 303 13.09 -10.29 7.55
C ASN A 303 14.54 -10.04 8.00
N LEU A 304 14.95 -8.78 8.04
CA LEU A 304 16.32 -8.38 8.30
C LEU A 304 16.44 -7.73 9.68
N ILE A 305 17.29 -8.28 10.52
CA ILE A 305 17.54 -7.80 11.89
C ILE A 305 18.88 -7.05 11.96
N ASP A 306 19.83 -7.44 11.14
CA ASP A 306 21.17 -6.87 11.12
C ASP A 306 21.15 -5.46 10.48
N SER A 307 21.60 -4.46 11.23
CA SER A 307 21.52 -3.03 10.83
C SER A 307 22.44 -2.63 9.68
N TRP A 308 23.42 -3.47 9.33
CA TRP A 308 24.33 -3.19 8.21
C TRP A 308 23.67 -3.44 6.84
N VAL A 309 22.56 -4.21 6.81
CA VAL A 309 21.87 -4.51 5.54
C VAL A 309 21.15 -3.25 5.04
N PRO A 310 21.39 -2.80 3.79
CA PRO A 310 20.91 -1.51 3.32
C PRO A 310 19.43 -1.46 2.94
N PHE A 311 18.73 -2.58 2.91
CA PHE A 311 17.30 -2.68 2.60
C PHE A 311 16.51 -3.29 3.77
N THR A 312 15.18 -3.19 3.73
CA THR A 312 14.27 -3.56 4.82
C THR A 312 13.99 -5.07 4.88
N ALA A 313 13.92 -5.70 3.71
CA ALA A 313 13.62 -7.12 3.56
C ALA A 313 14.17 -7.61 2.22
N VAL A 314 14.27 -8.93 2.06
CA VAL A 314 14.39 -9.60 0.74
C VAL A 314 13.06 -10.26 0.48
N ILE A 315 12.41 -9.89 -0.63
CA ILE A 315 11.16 -10.52 -1.09
C ILE A 315 11.50 -11.34 -2.32
N GLU A 316 11.65 -12.63 -2.15
CA GLU A 316 11.95 -13.56 -3.24
C GLU A 316 10.62 -13.96 -3.90
N MET A 317 10.21 -13.20 -4.92
CA MET A 317 8.93 -13.40 -5.59
C MET A 317 8.84 -14.77 -6.25
N SER A 318 9.95 -15.29 -6.74
CA SER A 318 10.05 -16.64 -7.31
C SER A 318 9.89 -17.79 -6.30
N ALA A 319 9.90 -17.50 -4.98
CA ALA A 319 9.49 -18.49 -3.97
C ALA A 319 7.95 -18.64 -3.88
N LEU A 320 7.21 -17.74 -4.53
CA LEU A 320 5.75 -17.76 -4.61
C LEU A 320 5.27 -17.98 -6.05
N VAL A 321 5.86 -17.29 -7.01
CA VAL A 321 5.46 -17.27 -8.42
C VAL A 321 6.39 -18.18 -9.22
N ASP A 322 5.81 -18.98 -10.11
CA ASP A 322 6.56 -19.82 -11.02
C ASP A 322 7.54 -19.00 -11.89
N CYS A 323 8.80 -19.42 -11.96
CA CYS A 323 9.85 -18.73 -12.71
C CYS A 323 9.53 -18.60 -14.21
N GLY A 324 8.67 -19.47 -14.75
CA GLY A 324 8.17 -19.35 -16.13
C GLY A 324 7.45 -18.01 -16.39
N GLN A 325 6.87 -17.38 -15.35
CA GLN A 325 6.31 -16.01 -15.45
C GLN A 325 7.39 -14.95 -15.66
N PHE A 326 8.65 -15.27 -15.40
CA PHE A 326 9.81 -14.39 -15.50
C PHE A 326 10.81 -14.86 -16.58
N GLY A 327 10.34 -15.63 -17.57
CA GLY A 327 11.21 -16.13 -18.64
C GLY A 327 12.23 -17.17 -18.18
N GLY A 328 12.02 -17.81 -17.03
CA GLY A 328 12.92 -18.78 -16.40
C GLY A 328 13.86 -18.16 -15.35
N ASP A 329 13.94 -16.84 -15.27
CA ASP A 329 14.69 -16.13 -14.25
C ASP A 329 13.94 -16.06 -12.90
N CYS A 330 14.59 -15.55 -11.85
CA CYS A 330 14.04 -15.41 -10.52
C CYS A 330 13.89 -13.92 -10.15
N LEU A 331 12.69 -13.51 -9.82
CA LEU A 331 12.43 -12.12 -9.41
C LEU A 331 12.55 -11.94 -7.90
N VAL A 332 13.33 -10.93 -7.51
CA VAL A 332 13.55 -10.52 -6.13
C VAL A 332 13.28 -9.02 -5.99
N TYR A 333 12.60 -8.59 -4.91
CA TYR A 333 12.48 -7.19 -4.54
C TYR A 333 13.31 -6.89 -3.30
N LEU A 334 13.99 -5.74 -3.33
CA LEU A 334 14.78 -5.21 -2.23
C LEU A 334 14.22 -3.84 -1.83
N PRO A 335 13.16 -3.81 -0.99
CA PRO A 335 12.57 -2.56 -0.52
C PRO A 335 13.42 -1.91 0.57
N LYS A 336 13.58 -0.59 0.51
CA LYS A 336 14.14 0.26 1.57
C LYS A 336 13.14 1.35 1.89
N TYR A 337 12.59 1.32 3.11
CA TYR A 337 11.74 2.40 3.60
C TYR A 337 12.60 3.52 4.20
N VAL A 338 12.36 4.75 3.76
CA VAL A 338 13.14 5.93 4.13
C VAL A 338 12.22 7.13 4.37
N ASP A 339 12.71 8.13 5.09
CA ASP A 339 11.99 9.41 5.21
C ASP A 339 11.83 10.05 3.82
N PRO A 340 10.72 10.76 3.53
CA PRO A 340 10.52 11.42 2.22
C PRO A 340 11.62 12.41 1.82
N THR A 341 12.41 12.89 2.78
CA THR A 341 13.53 13.83 2.58
C THR A 341 14.89 13.14 2.52
N ASP A 342 14.93 11.81 2.63
CA ASP A 342 16.18 11.05 2.63
C ASP A 342 16.98 11.28 1.32
N PRO A 343 18.29 11.62 1.42
CA PRO A 343 19.12 11.87 0.25
C PRO A 343 19.26 10.67 -0.68
N MET A 344 18.94 9.45 -0.23
CA MET A 344 18.96 8.26 -1.08
C MET A 344 17.97 8.37 -2.27
N PHE A 345 16.94 9.22 -2.18
CA PHE A 345 16.07 9.48 -3.33
C PHE A 345 16.77 10.10 -4.52
N GLU A 346 17.87 10.81 -4.30
CA GLU A 346 18.67 11.47 -5.34
C GLU A 346 19.90 10.65 -5.77
N GLN A 347 20.17 9.49 -5.13
CA GLN A 347 21.27 8.64 -5.50
C GLN A 347 21.07 8.03 -6.89
N PRO A 348 22.11 7.94 -7.73
CA PRO A 348 22.05 7.23 -9.01
C PRO A 348 21.69 5.75 -8.82
N ASP A 349 20.98 5.16 -9.78
CA ASP A 349 20.60 3.74 -9.76
C ASP A 349 21.79 2.81 -9.61
N GLU A 350 22.93 3.14 -10.25
CA GLU A 350 24.14 2.33 -10.17
C GLU A 350 24.74 2.30 -8.75
N GLN A 351 24.66 3.40 -8.00
CA GLN A 351 25.11 3.43 -6.61
C GLN A 351 24.23 2.56 -5.71
N ILE A 352 22.91 2.62 -5.93
CA ILE A 352 21.95 1.76 -5.20
C ILE A 352 22.19 0.30 -5.56
N ARG A 353 22.39 0.01 -6.85
CA ARG A 353 22.70 -1.33 -7.35
C ARG A 353 23.94 -1.90 -6.68
N GLU A 354 25.06 -1.15 -6.72
CA GLU A 354 26.32 -1.56 -6.12
C GLU A 354 26.16 -1.90 -4.63
N THR A 355 25.49 -1.01 -3.88
CA THR A 355 25.24 -1.18 -2.45
C THR A 355 24.36 -2.41 -2.17
N PHE A 356 23.27 -2.61 -2.94
CA PHE A 356 22.34 -3.68 -2.70
C PHE A 356 22.88 -5.05 -3.13
N VAL A 357 23.56 -5.11 -4.28
CA VAL A 357 24.17 -6.35 -4.77
C VAL A 357 25.31 -6.79 -3.86
N SER A 358 26.16 -5.87 -3.38
CA SER A 358 27.21 -6.20 -2.40
C SER A 358 26.64 -6.74 -1.09
N ALA A 359 25.46 -6.26 -0.67
CA ALA A 359 24.80 -6.82 0.50
C ALA A 359 24.26 -8.23 0.25
N LEU A 360 23.71 -8.52 -0.94
CA LEU A 360 23.28 -9.87 -1.32
C LEU A 360 24.46 -10.85 -1.35
N GLU A 361 25.61 -10.46 -1.89
CA GLU A 361 26.83 -11.30 -1.89
C GLU A 361 27.25 -11.68 -0.46
N LYS A 362 27.17 -10.73 0.46
CA LYS A 362 27.52 -10.97 1.86
C LYS A 362 26.47 -11.83 2.59
N MET A 363 25.19 -11.69 2.23
CA MET A 363 24.09 -12.44 2.88
C MET A 363 23.96 -13.88 2.38
N TYR A 364 24.19 -14.10 1.10
CA TYR A 364 23.94 -15.36 0.41
C TYR A 364 25.22 -15.91 -0.22
N PRO A 365 25.94 -16.83 0.44
CA PRO A 365 27.24 -17.32 -0.06
C PRO A 365 27.21 -17.97 -1.44
N ALA A 366 26.05 -18.49 -1.88
CA ALA A 366 25.88 -19.08 -3.20
C ALA A 366 25.59 -18.03 -4.31
N PHE A 367 25.15 -16.83 -3.94
CA PHE A 367 24.86 -15.76 -4.89
C PHE A 367 26.14 -15.18 -5.49
N LYS A 368 26.11 -14.94 -6.77
CA LYS A 368 27.18 -14.27 -7.52
C LYS A 368 26.66 -13.03 -8.20
N ARG A 369 27.43 -11.97 -8.23
CA ARG A 369 27.10 -10.72 -8.93
C ARG A 369 26.74 -10.96 -10.41
N SER A 370 27.38 -11.95 -11.06
CA SER A 370 27.09 -12.36 -12.43
C SER A 370 25.72 -13.02 -12.62
N ASP A 371 25.02 -13.35 -11.54
CA ASP A 371 23.66 -13.86 -11.59
C ASP A 371 22.62 -12.76 -11.79
N VAL A 372 22.99 -11.48 -11.62
CA VAL A 372 22.09 -10.35 -11.85
C VAL A 372 21.87 -10.15 -13.34
N VAL A 373 20.67 -10.46 -13.82
CA VAL A 373 20.24 -10.28 -15.21
C VAL A 373 19.77 -8.85 -15.45
N ALA A 374 18.94 -8.32 -14.53
CA ALA A 374 18.44 -6.96 -14.58
C ALA A 374 18.27 -6.37 -13.18
N PHE A 375 18.38 -5.05 -13.11
CA PHE A 375 18.21 -4.29 -11.87
C PHE A 375 17.55 -2.95 -12.19
N GLN A 376 16.42 -2.65 -11.56
CA GLN A 376 15.68 -1.40 -11.79
C GLN A 376 15.16 -0.85 -10.47
N VAL A 377 15.24 0.47 -10.28
CA VAL A 377 14.91 1.13 -9.01
C VAL A 377 13.64 1.98 -9.13
N SER A 378 12.67 1.70 -8.29
CA SER A 378 11.50 2.55 -8.08
C SER A 378 11.71 3.46 -6.87
N ARG A 379 11.27 4.71 -6.97
CA ARG A 379 11.33 5.72 -5.91
C ARG A 379 9.96 6.35 -5.70
N VAL A 380 9.43 6.23 -4.49
CA VAL A 380 8.15 6.87 -4.11
C VAL A 380 8.32 7.57 -2.77
N ARG A 381 8.27 8.90 -2.77
CA ARG A 381 8.51 9.70 -1.55
C ARG A 381 7.40 9.59 -0.50
N ARG A 382 6.16 9.31 -0.90
CA ARG A 382 5.00 9.22 -0.01
C ARG A 382 4.19 7.98 -0.32
N VAL A 383 4.58 6.85 0.27
CA VAL A 383 3.93 5.56 0.04
C VAL A 383 3.02 5.17 1.20
N LEU A 384 3.48 5.33 2.43
CA LEU A 384 2.79 4.86 3.63
C LEU A 384 2.58 6.00 4.61
N ALA A 385 1.32 6.32 4.92
CA ALA A 385 1.01 7.19 6.05
C ALA A 385 1.24 6.43 7.37
N ILE A 386 1.94 7.05 8.29
CA ILE A 386 2.31 6.44 9.58
C ILE A 386 1.18 6.66 10.57
N SER A 387 0.61 5.59 11.12
CA SER A 387 -0.40 5.65 12.18
C SER A 387 0.24 6.14 13.49
N THR A 388 0.32 7.46 13.66
CA THR A 388 0.83 8.13 14.85
C THR A 388 -0.15 8.02 16.02
N LEU A 389 0.20 8.56 17.20
CA LEU A 389 -0.72 8.57 18.34
C LEU A 389 -2.01 9.35 18.00
N ASN A 390 -3.15 8.78 18.40
CA ASN A 390 -4.49 9.32 18.16
C ASN A 390 -4.77 9.63 16.67
N TYR A 391 -4.26 8.78 15.79
CA TYR A 391 -4.24 9.00 14.34
C TYR A 391 -5.64 9.26 13.78
N SER A 392 -6.62 8.40 14.09
CA SER A 392 -7.99 8.55 13.56
C SER A 392 -8.71 9.82 14.01
N GLN A 393 -8.33 10.38 15.18
CA GLN A 393 -8.89 11.65 15.68
C GLN A 393 -8.27 12.86 14.99
N ASN A 394 -7.03 12.73 14.52
CA ASN A 394 -6.27 13.81 13.88
C ASN A 394 -6.42 13.81 12.36
N LEU A 395 -7.00 12.75 11.77
CA LEU A 395 -7.27 12.70 10.34
C LEU A 395 -8.26 13.81 9.94
N PRO A 396 -8.00 14.53 8.83
CA PRO A 396 -9.01 15.42 8.25
C PRO A 396 -10.19 14.60 7.69
N SER A 397 -11.35 15.24 7.60
CA SER A 397 -12.50 14.66 6.91
C SER A 397 -12.18 14.39 5.44
N MET A 398 -12.82 13.40 4.83
CA MET A 398 -12.76 13.17 3.38
C MET A 398 -13.41 14.32 2.59
N LYS A 399 -14.52 14.90 3.12
CA LYS A 399 -15.12 16.12 2.58
C LYS A 399 -14.31 17.31 3.05
N THR A 400 -13.88 18.14 2.10
CA THR A 400 -13.06 19.31 2.39
C THR A 400 -13.91 20.54 2.73
N SER A 401 -13.27 21.63 3.17
CA SER A 401 -13.89 22.94 3.35
C SER A 401 -14.35 23.58 2.04
N VAL A 402 -13.94 23.03 0.89
CA VAL A 402 -14.35 23.51 -0.45
C VAL A 402 -15.54 22.69 -0.92
N PRO A 403 -16.72 23.29 -1.16
CA PRO A 403 -17.89 22.58 -1.66
C PRO A 403 -17.58 21.77 -2.92
N GLY A 404 -18.08 20.53 -2.97
CA GLY A 404 -17.87 19.61 -4.10
C GLY A 404 -16.48 18.97 -4.19
N VAL A 405 -15.52 19.32 -3.31
CA VAL A 405 -14.16 18.77 -3.32
C VAL A 405 -13.95 17.79 -2.18
N PHE A 406 -13.41 16.62 -2.51
CA PHE A 406 -13.08 15.55 -1.58
C PHE A 406 -11.61 15.15 -1.70
N ILE A 407 -10.98 14.84 -0.57
CA ILE A 407 -9.65 14.23 -0.50
C ILE A 407 -9.81 12.87 0.15
N ILE A 408 -9.61 11.82 -0.62
CA ILE A 408 -9.71 10.43 -0.18
C ILE A 408 -8.43 9.71 -0.61
N ASN A 409 -7.56 9.37 0.32
CA ASN A 409 -6.28 8.73 -0.01
C ASN A 409 -5.88 7.69 1.05
N SER A 410 -4.74 7.05 0.86
CA SER A 410 -4.25 5.97 1.72
C SER A 410 -4.08 6.36 3.20
N ALA A 411 -4.01 7.66 3.53
CA ALA A 411 -3.98 8.10 4.93
C ALA A 411 -5.29 7.81 5.66
N HIS A 412 -6.41 7.68 4.95
CA HIS A 412 -7.71 7.34 5.53
C HIS A 412 -7.85 5.83 5.87
N ILE A 413 -6.85 5.00 5.57
CA ILE A 413 -6.78 3.61 6.06
C ILE A 413 -6.31 3.64 7.51
N SER A 414 -7.23 3.84 8.46
CA SER A 414 -6.91 4.04 9.87
C SER A 414 -6.80 2.74 10.67
N ASN A 415 -7.49 1.68 10.26
CA ASN A 415 -7.59 0.40 10.98
C ASN A 415 -6.91 -0.78 10.27
N GLY A 416 -6.05 -0.48 9.32
CA GLY A 416 -5.38 -1.47 8.47
C GLY A 416 -3.95 -1.07 8.11
N THR A 417 -3.42 -1.73 7.10
CA THR A 417 -2.13 -1.41 6.48
C THR A 417 -2.34 -1.12 5.02
N LEU A 418 -1.52 -0.25 4.42
CA LEU A 418 -1.60 0.02 2.99
C LEU A 418 -1.40 -1.28 2.18
N ASN A 419 -2.43 -1.72 1.53
CA ASN A 419 -2.47 -2.81 0.55
C ASN A 419 -3.71 -2.65 -0.34
N VAL A 420 -3.80 -3.47 -1.41
CA VAL A 420 -4.89 -3.37 -2.38
C VAL A 420 -6.26 -3.64 -1.76
N ASN A 421 -6.38 -4.65 -0.89
CA ASN A 421 -7.64 -4.99 -0.22
C ASN A 421 -8.19 -3.84 0.63
N GLU A 422 -7.35 -3.26 1.52
CA GLU A 422 -7.74 -2.14 2.37
C GLU A 422 -8.05 -0.87 1.55
N THR A 423 -7.38 -0.70 0.42
CA THR A 423 -7.64 0.41 -0.51
C THR A 423 -9.03 0.27 -1.16
N ILE A 424 -9.41 -0.94 -1.58
CA ILE A 424 -10.75 -1.22 -2.12
C ILE A 424 -11.81 -1.06 -1.02
N GLN A 425 -11.52 -1.53 0.21
CA GLN A 425 -12.42 -1.34 1.37
C GLN A 425 -12.66 0.15 1.64
N LEU A 426 -11.61 0.97 1.59
CA LEU A 426 -11.73 2.42 1.74
C LEU A 426 -12.66 3.01 0.67
N ALA A 427 -12.49 2.62 -0.60
CA ALA A 427 -13.38 3.07 -1.67
C ALA A 427 -14.85 2.67 -1.42
N ASN A 428 -15.09 1.42 -1.01
CA ASN A 428 -16.43 0.92 -0.69
C ASN A 428 -17.11 1.65 0.49
N THR A 429 -16.31 2.19 1.40
CA THR A 429 -16.80 2.99 2.52
C THR A 429 -17.03 4.43 2.10
N ALA A 430 -16.05 5.04 1.44
CA ALA A 430 -16.08 6.44 1.06
C ALA A 430 -17.18 6.77 0.04
N VAL A 431 -17.49 5.84 -0.88
CA VAL A 431 -18.57 6.06 -1.85
C VAL A 431 -19.91 6.34 -1.22
N LYS A 432 -20.20 5.78 -0.02
CA LYS A 432 -21.45 6.05 0.72
C LYS A 432 -21.55 7.51 1.15
N GLU A 433 -20.45 8.10 1.61
CA GLU A 433 -20.40 9.53 1.97
C GLU A 433 -20.52 10.42 0.74
N LEU A 434 -19.88 10.04 -0.37
CA LEU A 434 -19.98 10.76 -1.65
C LEU A 434 -21.41 10.79 -2.19
N LEU A 435 -22.12 9.67 -2.17
CA LEU A 435 -23.50 9.56 -2.65
C LEU A 435 -24.45 10.32 -1.73
N ALA A 436 -24.29 10.24 -0.41
CA ALA A 436 -25.09 10.99 0.56
C ALA A 436 -24.90 12.50 0.40
N ASP A 437 -23.67 12.99 0.16
CA ASP A 437 -23.42 14.39 -0.13
C ASP A 437 -24.08 14.86 -1.44
N ALA A 438 -24.02 14.01 -2.47
CA ALA A 438 -24.65 14.30 -3.74
C ALA A 438 -26.18 14.45 -3.61
N GLU A 439 -26.82 13.59 -2.82
CA GLU A 439 -28.25 13.64 -2.54
C GLU A 439 -28.64 14.87 -1.70
N ALA A 440 -27.87 15.20 -0.66
CA ALA A 440 -28.13 16.34 0.22
C ALA A 440 -28.06 17.67 -0.52
N THR A 441 -27.05 17.85 -1.38
CA THR A 441 -26.91 19.07 -2.20
C THR A 441 -28.10 19.25 -3.15
N ARG A 442 -28.57 18.15 -3.73
CA ARG A 442 -29.74 18.17 -4.58
C ARG A 442 -31.01 18.60 -3.85
N ALA A 443 -31.22 18.07 -2.63
CA ALA A 443 -32.39 18.44 -1.82
C ALA A 443 -32.41 19.94 -1.49
N SER A 444 -31.23 20.52 -1.21
CA SER A 444 -31.10 21.98 -0.96
C SER A 444 -31.44 22.81 -2.20
N LEU A 445 -30.91 22.43 -3.37
CA LEU A 445 -31.21 23.16 -4.64
C LEU A 445 -32.69 23.11 -5.02
N LEU A 446 -33.39 22.02 -4.76
CA LEU A 446 -34.83 21.90 -5.02
C LEU A 446 -35.65 22.75 -4.04
N GLN A 447 -35.17 22.98 -2.82
CA GLN A 447 -35.85 23.86 -1.86
C GLN A 447 -35.68 25.35 -2.14
N GLU A 448 -34.55 25.73 -2.77
CA GLU A 448 -34.29 27.12 -3.17
C GLU A 448 -35.03 27.52 -4.46
N THR A 449 -35.55 26.52 -5.22
CA THR A 449 -36.27 26.73 -6.48
C THR A 449 -37.81 26.74 -6.32
N LEU A 450 -38.29 26.41 -5.12
CA LEU A 450 -39.72 26.46 -4.74
C LEU A 450 -40.00 27.69 -3.89
#